data_812088710fba92b502f3793641737401
#
_entry.id   812088710fba92b502f3793641737401
#
_cell.length_a   1.000
_cell.length_b   1.000
_cell.length_c   1.000
_cell.angle_alpha   90.00
_cell.angle_beta   90.00
_cell.angle_gamma   90.00
#
_symmetry.space_group_name_H-M   'P 1'
#
loop_
_entity.id
_entity.type
_entity.pdbx_description
1 polymer ?
#
loop_
_entity_poly.entity_id
_entity_poly.type
_entity_poly.pdbx_seq_one_letter_code
_entity_poly.pdbx_strand_id
1 'polypeptide(L)'
;ITMNNQNNKTACANHNIEKRFLETAETFHGTFQSFRPFPKASMQTSYETLPESLKEKLIQAGEEKLNYSFPVIRATDYMRFKRDGDRAAFEALYFAKRNALNDLIQAECVEHQGRFLDDILNGIYSICEETAWQLPAHNSYIRDTPQLILPDVTRPVMDLFACETGALLACAAYLLEEEFNAVSPFILTCIEDNLKRRILLPYLTAHFWWMGHDDEPMCNWTVWCTQNVLLTTFLMPWSVEMSSRLSSPVRTFCGNAPLFLPENTSDTVVTLQAILHKAAESCDYFLKDYGNDGCCEEGAQYYRHAGLCLYGAMTVLNTVTDGHFDTLFRWDKVKNIASYILNVHVNDKYYFNFADCSPIAGRAGVREYLFGKATGQEDLCLFAAKDFQAGQGQLFTDEVNGGNLFYRMQTVFHYEELMQ
;
A
#
# COMPACT_ATOMS: atom_id res chain seq x y z
N ILE A 1 44.77 32.88 16.25
CA ILE A 1 44.89 31.64 15.47
C ILE A 1 43.57 31.51 14.71
N THR A 2 43.60 31.95 13.46
CA THR A 2 42.48 31.97 12.52
C THR A 2 42.38 30.55 11.91
N MET A 3 41.30 29.85 12.17
CA MET A 3 40.98 28.61 11.44
C MET A 3 40.10 28.96 10.21
N ASN A 4 40.66 28.72 9.04
CA ASN A 4 40.01 28.74 7.77
C ASN A 4 39.00 27.58 7.69
N ASN A 5 37.73 27.89 7.70
CA ASN A 5 36.67 26.97 7.29
C ASN A 5 36.64 26.92 5.75
N GLN A 6 37.31 25.95 5.16
CA GLN A 6 37.10 25.61 3.77
C GLN A 6 35.79 24.81 3.68
N ASN A 7 34.79 25.42 3.07
CA ASN A 7 33.57 24.80 2.60
C ASN A 7 33.90 23.67 1.63
N ASN A 8 33.87 22.43 2.10
CA ASN A 8 33.71 21.29 1.24
C ASN A 8 32.23 21.20 0.81
N LYS A 9 31.86 21.96 -0.20
CA LYS A 9 30.72 21.64 -1.05
C LYS A 9 31.15 20.41 -1.86
N THR A 10 30.81 19.22 -1.37
CA THR A 10 30.74 18.02 -2.19
C THR A 10 29.80 18.35 -3.35
N ALA A 11 30.33 18.32 -4.57
CA ALA A 11 29.54 18.48 -5.78
C ALA A 11 28.46 17.40 -5.77
N CYS A 12 27.21 17.78 -5.58
CA CYS A 12 26.06 16.95 -5.91
C CYS A 12 26.20 16.59 -7.39
N ALA A 13 26.46 15.32 -7.67
CA ALA A 13 26.34 14.80 -9.00
C ALA A 13 24.88 15.03 -9.43
N ASN A 14 24.67 15.78 -10.50
CA ASN A 14 23.39 15.84 -11.20
C ASN A 14 23.04 14.42 -11.63
N HIS A 15 22.31 13.69 -10.80
CA HIS A 15 21.75 12.42 -11.17
C HIS A 15 20.59 12.72 -12.11
N ASN A 16 20.82 12.57 -13.39
CA ASN A 16 19.75 12.58 -14.38
C ASN A 16 18.76 11.48 -13.99
N ILE A 17 17.56 11.86 -13.58
CA ILE A 17 16.49 10.89 -13.24
C ILE A 17 16.19 10.11 -14.52
N GLU A 18 16.34 8.78 -14.46
CA GLU A 18 15.86 7.91 -15.53
C GLU A 18 14.34 7.83 -15.45
N LYS A 19 13.63 8.48 -16.38
CA LYS A 19 12.17 8.60 -16.38
C LYS A 19 11.47 7.42 -17.05
N ARG A 20 11.92 6.19 -16.79
CA ARG A 20 11.42 4.99 -17.49
C ARG A 20 9.96 4.71 -17.23
N PHE A 21 9.50 4.89 -15.98
CA PHE A 21 8.10 4.70 -15.65
C PHE A 21 7.23 5.79 -16.25
N LEU A 22 7.64 7.05 -16.12
CA LEU A 22 6.90 8.18 -16.67
C LEU A 22 6.84 8.11 -18.21
N GLU A 23 7.94 7.86 -18.88
CA GLU A 23 7.99 7.68 -20.35
C GLU A 23 7.08 6.52 -20.79
N THR A 24 7.04 5.42 -20.03
CA THR A 24 6.11 4.32 -20.30
C THR A 24 4.66 4.77 -20.12
N ALA A 25 4.35 5.48 -19.06
CA ALA A 25 3.00 6.00 -18.80
C ALA A 25 2.53 7.00 -19.87
N GLU A 26 3.43 7.88 -20.33
CA GLU A 26 3.15 8.88 -21.38
C GLU A 26 2.81 8.24 -22.73
N THR A 27 3.35 7.06 -23.01
CA THR A 27 3.06 6.33 -24.26
C THR A 27 1.79 5.47 -24.19
N PHE A 28 1.18 5.35 -23.00
CA PHE A 28 -0.06 4.60 -22.84
C PHE A 28 -1.28 5.44 -23.26
N HIS A 29 -1.90 5.02 -24.35
CA HIS A 29 -3.14 5.62 -24.89
C HIS A 29 -4.31 4.62 -24.97
N GLY A 30 -4.14 3.45 -24.33
CA GLY A 30 -5.12 2.38 -24.32
C GLY A 30 -6.27 2.61 -23.34
N THR A 31 -7.17 1.64 -23.28
CA THR A 31 -8.24 1.58 -22.29
C THR A 31 -7.74 0.85 -21.05
N PHE A 32 -8.01 1.40 -19.88
CA PHE A 32 -7.68 0.74 -18.63
C PHE A 32 -8.47 -0.55 -18.45
N GLN A 33 -7.76 -1.60 -18.06
CA GLN A 33 -8.35 -2.89 -17.71
C GLN A 33 -8.78 -2.93 -16.24
N SER A 34 -9.73 -3.81 -15.93
CA SER A 34 -10.13 -4.06 -14.54
C SER A 34 -9.00 -4.77 -13.79
N PHE A 35 -8.72 -4.31 -12.58
CA PHE A 35 -7.80 -4.99 -11.67
C PHE A 35 -8.59 -5.98 -10.81
N ARG A 36 -8.47 -7.27 -11.10
CA ARG A 36 -9.20 -8.37 -10.43
C ARG A 36 -8.20 -9.40 -9.91
N PRO A 37 -7.43 -9.08 -8.86
CA PRO A 37 -6.35 -9.92 -8.37
C PRO A 37 -6.80 -11.20 -7.69
N PHE A 38 -8.04 -11.23 -7.20
CA PHE A 38 -8.61 -12.34 -6.45
C PHE A 38 -10.08 -12.58 -6.86
N PRO A 39 -10.63 -13.80 -6.65
CA PRO A 39 -12.08 -14.01 -6.70
C PRO A 39 -12.79 -13.17 -5.63
N LYS A 40 -13.95 -12.59 -5.98
CA LYS A 40 -14.85 -11.99 -4.99
C LYS A 40 -15.44 -13.07 -4.07
N ALA A 41 -15.93 -12.67 -2.89
CA ALA A 41 -16.55 -13.61 -1.94
C ALA A 41 -17.70 -14.40 -2.56
N SER A 42 -18.52 -13.78 -3.42
CA SER A 42 -19.61 -14.45 -4.15
C SER A 42 -19.14 -15.56 -5.11
N MET A 43 -17.86 -15.60 -5.48
CA MET A 43 -17.27 -16.61 -6.35
C MET A 43 -16.79 -17.86 -5.56
N GLN A 44 -17.69 -18.48 -4.79
CA GLN A 44 -17.39 -19.52 -3.81
C GLN A 44 -16.65 -20.75 -4.38
N THR A 45 -16.84 -21.10 -5.63
CA THR A 45 -16.13 -22.22 -6.27
C THR A 45 -14.60 -22.09 -6.19
N SER A 46 -14.08 -20.84 -6.17
CA SER A 46 -12.64 -20.58 -6.02
C SER A 46 -12.16 -20.74 -4.57
N TYR A 47 -13.02 -20.46 -3.60
CA TYR A 47 -12.71 -20.65 -2.18
C TYR A 47 -12.85 -22.11 -1.73
N GLU A 48 -13.75 -22.85 -2.36
CA GLU A 48 -13.91 -24.30 -2.12
C GLU A 48 -12.64 -25.10 -2.46
N THR A 49 -11.83 -24.63 -3.41
CA THR A 49 -10.57 -25.28 -3.80
C THR A 49 -9.43 -25.06 -2.79
N LEU A 50 -9.56 -24.12 -1.86
CA LEU A 50 -8.54 -23.87 -0.85
C LEU A 50 -8.39 -25.06 0.11
N PRO A 51 -7.16 -25.33 0.63
CA PRO A 51 -6.95 -26.38 1.63
C PRO A 51 -7.82 -26.19 2.86
N GLU A 52 -8.44 -27.28 3.36
CA GLU A 52 -9.35 -27.23 4.49
C GLU A 52 -8.70 -26.61 5.74
N SER A 53 -7.45 -27.03 6.02
CA SER A 53 -6.70 -26.48 7.16
C SER A 53 -6.43 -24.96 7.06
N LEU A 54 -6.37 -24.41 5.85
CA LEU A 54 -6.25 -22.97 5.62
C LEU A 54 -7.60 -22.29 5.88
N LYS A 55 -8.69 -22.84 5.35
CA LYS A 55 -10.05 -22.32 5.58
C LYS A 55 -10.38 -22.30 7.07
N GLU A 56 -10.13 -23.37 7.79
CA GLU A 56 -10.35 -23.46 9.23
C GLU A 56 -9.60 -22.37 10.01
N LYS A 57 -8.33 -22.12 9.67
CA LYS A 57 -7.54 -21.06 10.32
C LYS A 57 -8.12 -19.66 10.08
N LEU A 58 -8.55 -19.37 8.84
CA LEU A 58 -9.13 -18.07 8.49
C LEU A 58 -10.49 -17.86 9.16
N ILE A 59 -11.34 -18.89 9.19
CA ILE A 59 -12.64 -18.86 9.87
C ILE A 59 -12.45 -18.67 11.37
N GLN A 60 -11.54 -19.42 11.99
CA GLN A 60 -11.23 -19.29 13.42
C GLN A 60 -10.78 -17.87 13.78
N ALA A 61 -9.89 -17.27 12.96
CA ALA A 61 -9.46 -15.89 13.21
C ALA A 61 -10.63 -14.90 13.19
N GLY A 62 -11.58 -15.07 12.27
CA GLY A 62 -12.82 -14.27 12.24
C GLY A 62 -13.73 -14.55 13.43
N GLU A 63 -13.88 -15.81 13.85
CA GLU A 63 -14.68 -16.19 15.03
C GLU A 63 -14.19 -15.50 16.31
N GLU A 64 -12.88 -15.35 16.47
CA GLU A 64 -12.29 -14.61 17.59
C GLU A 64 -12.63 -13.11 17.58
N LYS A 65 -13.14 -12.61 16.45
CA LYS A 65 -13.56 -11.21 16.26
C LYS A 65 -15.08 -11.02 16.20
N LEU A 66 -15.89 -12.06 16.37
CA LEU A 66 -17.33 -11.91 16.47
C LEU A 66 -17.70 -11.05 17.67
N ASN A 67 -18.61 -10.09 17.46
CA ASN A 67 -19.01 -9.08 18.44
C ASN A 67 -17.83 -8.21 18.93
N TYR A 68 -16.84 -7.98 18.09
CA TYR A 68 -15.67 -7.18 18.43
C TYR A 68 -16.06 -5.73 18.73
N SER A 69 -15.67 -5.26 19.92
CA SER A 69 -15.87 -3.87 20.29
C SER A 69 -14.77 -3.00 19.67
N PHE A 70 -15.06 -2.42 18.52
CA PHE A 70 -14.11 -1.53 17.84
C PHE A 70 -13.79 -0.34 18.75
N PRO A 71 -12.51 -0.09 19.08
CA PRO A 71 -12.15 0.97 19.99
C PRO A 71 -12.47 2.36 19.42
N VAL A 72 -12.97 3.25 20.29
CA VAL A 72 -13.16 4.65 19.96
C VAL A 72 -11.82 5.39 20.11
N ILE A 73 -11.38 6.05 19.04
CA ILE A 73 -10.19 6.90 19.07
C ILE A 73 -10.61 8.33 19.41
N ARG A 74 -10.16 8.83 20.58
CA ARG A 74 -10.51 10.17 21.05
C ARG A 74 -9.46 11.19 20.60
N ALA A 75 -9.85 12.45 20.54
CA ALA A 75 -8.91 13.56 20.27
C ALA A 75 -7.72 13.56 21.24
N THR A 76 -7.97 13.22 22.51
CA THR A 76 -6.91 13.13 23.53
C THR A 76 -5.93 12.00 23.27
N ASP A 77 -6.36 10.88 22.67
CA ASP A 77 -5.48 9.78 22.30
C ASP A 77 -4.54 10.21 21.15
N TYR A 78 -5.07 10.96 20.16
CA TYR A 78 -4.28 11.56 19.09
C TYR A 78 -3.24 12.56 19.63
N MET A 79 -3.61 13.37 20.61
CA MET A 79 -2.76 14.43 21.19
C MET A 79 -1.58 13.88 22.01
N ARG A 80 -1.61 12.61 22.46
CA ARG A 80 -0.57 12.03 23.33
C ARG A 80 0.82 12.09 22.70
N PHE A 81 0.94 11.79 21.41
CA PHE A 81 2.23 11.87 20.73
C PHE A 81 2.90 13.27 20.91
N LYS A 82 2.12 14.34 20.74
CA LYS A 82 2.66 15.69 20.87
C LYS A 82 2.86 16.15 22.32
N ARG A 83 2.08 15.60 23.25
CA ARG A 83 2.12 15.98 24.68
C ARG A 83 3.20 15.27 25.48
N ASP A 84 3.36 13.98 25.26
CA ASP A 84 4.20 13.11 26.08
C ASP A 84 5.07 12.14 25.27
N GLY A 85 5.05 12.23 23.94
CA GLY A 85 5.83 11.37 23.05
C GLY A 85 5.27 9.96 22.90
N ASP A 86 4.12 9.63 23.48
CA ASP A 86 3.53 8.29 23.40
C ASP A 86 2.89 8.06 22.03
N ARG A 87 3.60 7.35 21.20
CA ARG A 87 3.16 6.88 19.90
C ARG A 87 2.34 5.59 19.99
N ALA A 88 2.80 4.67 20.82
CA ALA A 88 2.32 3.30 20.87
C ALA A 88 0.85 3.18 21.29
N ALA A 89 0.39 4.00 22.24
CA ALA A 89 -1.00 3.93 22.72
C ALA A 89 -2.04 4.25 21.64
N PHE A 90 -1.76 5.23 20.77
CA PHE A 90 -2.63 5.53 19.64
C PHE A 90 -2.59 4.41 18.61
N GLU A 91 -1.39 3.98 18.23
CA GLU A 91 -1.18 2.95 17.21
C GLU A 91 -1.81 1.62 17.60
N ALA A 92 -1.79 1.24 18.87
CA ALA A 92 -2.46 0.04 19.37
C ALA A 92 -3.97 0.05 19.07
N LEU A 93 -4.66 1.17 19.30
CA LEU A 93 -6.09 1.31 19.00
C LEU A 93 -6.35 1.32 17.49
N TYR A 94 -5.52 2.03 16.76
CA TYR A 94 -5.62 2.21 15.31
C TYR A 94 -5.47 0.89 14.55
N PHE A 95 -4.40 0.15 14.82
CA PHE A 95 -4.12 -1.12 14.16
C PHE A 95 -5.05 -2.25 14.62
N ALA A 96 -5.48 -2.25 15.89
CA ALA A 96 -6.44 -3.24 16.38
C ALA A 96 -7.75 -3.25 15.56
N LYS A 97 -8.25 -2.07 15.17
CA LYS A 97 -9.46 -1.95 14.34
C LYS A 97 -9.25 -2.58 12.96
N ARG A 98 -8.12 -2.25 12.32
CA ARG A 98 -7.80 -2.71 10.97
C ARG A 98 -7.50 -4.20 10.92
N ASN A 99 -6.79 -4.72 11.91
CA ASN A 99 -6.51 -6.15 12.03
C ASN A 99 -7.78 -6.97 12.27
N ALA A 100 -8.68 -6.50 13.17
CA ALA A 100 -9.96 -7.17 13.39
C ALA A 100 -10.81 -7.19 12.11
N LEU A 101 -10.85 -6.08 11.38
CA LEU A 101 -11.56 -6.01 10.10
C LEU A 101 -10.97 -6.97 9.05
N ASN A 102 -9.63 -7.08 8.97
CA ASN A 102 -8.97 -8.03 8.08
C ASN A 102 -9.38 -9.49 8.38
N ASP A 103 -9.37 -9.88 9.66
CA ASP A 103 -9.72 -11.24 10.08
C ASP A 103 -11.19 -11.56 9.73
N LEU A 104 -12.11 -10.65 10.02
CA LEU A 104 -13.53 -10.78 9.70
C LEU A 104 -13.80 -10.89 8.20
N ILE A 105 -13.16 -10.04 7.37
CA ILE A 105 -13.35 -10.07 5.91
C ILE A 105 -12.86 -11.39 5.33
N GLN A 106 -11.67 -11.86 5.74
CA GLN A 106 -11.16 -13.14 5.24
C GLN A 106 -12.05 -14.32 5.63
N ALA A 107 -12.57 -14.33 6.86
CA ALA A 107 -13.51 -15.36 7.32
C ALA A 107 -14.81 -15.35 6.51
N GLU A 108 -15.40 -14.18 6.26
CA GLU A 108 -16.61 -14.06 5.44
C GLU A 108 -16.37 -14.51 4.00
N CYS A 109 -15.24 -14.13 3.39
CA CYS A 109 -14.91 -14.58 2.04
C CYS A 109 -14.83 -16.10 1.92
N VAL A 110 -14.29 -16.78 2.95
CA VAL A 110 -14.08 -18.23 2.94
C VAL A 110 -15.34 -19.00 3.32
N GLU A 111 -16.06 -18.56 4.35
CA GLU A 111 -17.26 -19.24 4.83
C GLU A 111 -18.52 -18.85 4.06
N HIS A 112 -18.66 -17.57 3.75
CA HIS A 112 -19.73 -16.96 2.97
C HIS A 112 -21.16 -17.28 3.48
N GLN A 113 -21.35 -17.22 4.81
CA GLN A 113 -22.65 -17.44 5.43
C GLN A 113 -23.30 -16.16 5.97
N GLY A 114 -22.65 -15.03 5.84
CA GLY A 114 -23.16 -13.72 6.28
C GLY A 114 -23.05 -13.46 7.77
N ARG A 115 -22.54 -14.40 8.58
CA ARG A 115 -22.47 -14.22 10.04
C ARG A 115 -21.42 -13.22 10.51
N PHE A 116 -20.47 -12.86 9.68
CA PHE A 116 -19.44 -11.86 9.97
C PHE A 116 -19.80 -10.46 9.44
N LEU A 117 -20.84 -10.34 8.59
CA LEU A 117 -21.15 -9.08 7.89
C LEU A 117 -21.46 -7.92 8.84
N ASP A 118 -22.23 -8.13 9.90
CA ASP A 118 -22.56 -7.05 10.84
C ASP A 118 -21.30 -6.49 11.51
N ASP A 119 -20.36 -7.35 11.92
CA ASP A 119 -19.09 -6.92 12.51
C ASP A 119 -18.16 -6.26 11.49
N ILE A 120 -18.16 -6.73 10.23
CA ILE A 120 -17.46 -6.10 9.12
C ILE A 120 -17.98 -4.67 8.90
N LEU A 121 -19.30 -4.49 8.86
CA LEU A 121 -19.93 -3.18 8.70
C LEU A 121 -19.60 -2.25 9.88
N ASN A 122 -19.68 -2.76 11.11
CA ASN A 122 -19.26 -2.01 12.30
C ASN A 122 -17.80 -1.55 12.19
N GLY A 123 -16.91 -2.40 11.71
CA GLY A 123 -15.50 -2.07 11.47
C GLY A 123 -15.30 -1.00 10.41
N ILE A 124 -15.95 -1.13 9.25
CA ILE A 124 -15.88 -0.16 8.15
C ILE A 124 -16.38 1.21 8.62
N TYR A 125 -17.57 1.27 9.21
CA TYR A 125 -18.14 2.54 9.69
C TYR A 125 -17.28 3.14 10.79
N SER A 126 -16.78 2.35 11.73
CA SER A 126 -15.88 2.81 12.78
C SER A 126 -14.57 3.42 12.22
N ILE A 127 -14.06 2.93 11.10
CA ILE A 127 -12.88 3.50 10.42
C ILE A 127 -13.27 4.75 9.61
N CYS A 128 -14.41 4.74 8.94
CA CYS A 128 -14.89 5.90 8.18
C CYS A 128 -15.23 7.11 9.07
N GLU A 129 -15.64 6.87 10.32
CA GLU A 129 -15.94 7.90 11.33
C GLU A 129 -14.69 8.48 12.00
N GLU A 130 -13.50 7.89 11.80
CA GLU A 130 -12.26 8.49 12.32
C GLU A 130 -12.04 9.89 11.74
N THR A 131 -11.64 10.82 12.60
CA THR A 131 -11.37 12.20 12.20
C THR A 131 -10.27 12.28 11.14
N ALA A 132 -9.24 11.43 11.26
CA ALA A 132 -8.11 11.35 10.34
C ALA A 132 -7.57 9.92 10.27
N TRP A 133 -6.97 9.57 9.12
CA TRP A 133 -6.34 8.26 8.94
C TRP A 133 -4.82 8.29 9.08
N GLN A 134 -4.18 9.47 9.02
CA GLN A 134 -2.76 9.59 9.30
C GLN A 134 -2.46 9.44 10.80
N LEU A 135 -1.30 8.87 11.11
CA LEU A 135 -0.84 8.76 12.49
C LEU A 135 -0.44 10.13 13.07
N PRO A 136 -0.55 10.32 14.40
CA PRO A 136 -0.09 11.55 15.07
C PRO A 136 1.38 11.87 14.79
N ALA A 137 2.24 10.84 14.71
CA ALA A 137 3.66 11.00 14.42
C ALA A 137 3.94 11.47 12.97
N HIS A 138 2.95 11.34 12.07
CA HIS A 138 3.05 11.71 10.66
C HIS A 138 2.20 12.95 10.30
N ASN A 139 1.65 13.63 11.30
CA ASN A 139 0.71 14.74 11.10
C ASN A 139 1.43 16.05 10.75
N SER A 140 2.12 16.06 9.62
CA SER A 140 2.87 17.20 9.08
C SER A 140 2.79 17.19 7.55
N TYR A 141 2.74 18.39 6.95
CA TYR A 141 2.73 18.54 5.49
C TYR A 141 4.14 18.60 4.88
N ILE A 142 5.12 18.89 5.69
CA ILE A 142 6.52 19.07 5.28
C ILE A 142 7.36 18.05 6.02
N ARG A 143 8.25 17.36 5.29
CA ARG A 143 9.18 16.39 5.84
C ARG A 143 10.00 16.97 6.99
N ASP A 144 10.20 16.19 8.03
CA ASP A 144 11.05 16.51 9.18
C ASP A 144 10.68 17.82 9.93
N THR A 145 9.40 18.23 9.82
CA THR A 145 8.87 19.37 10.60
C THR A 145 8.05 18.90 11.80
N PRO A 146 7.88 19.75 12.82
CA PRO A 146 7.06 19.40 13.97
C PRO A 146 5.61 19.09 13.57
N GLN A 147 5.10 17.95 14.08
CA GLN A 147 3.73 17.53 13.85
C GLN A 147 2.73 18.46 14.50
N LEU A 148 1.57 18.62 13.86
CA LEU A 148 0.43 19.33 14.44
C LEU A 148 -0.16 18.46 15.56
N ILE A 149 -0.70 19.12 16.61
CA ILE A 149 -1.26 18.44 17.79
C ILE A 149 -2.57 17.70 17.47
N LEU A 150 -3.34 18.19 16.51
CA LEU A 150 -4.56 17.59 15.98
C LEU A 150 -4.54 17.67 14.46
N PRO A 151 -5.24 16.76 13.76
CA PRO A 151 -5.31 16.81 12.32
C PRO A 151 -6.16 18.00 11.84
N ASP A 152 -5.77 18.58 10.71
CA ASP A 152 -6.62 19.51 9.96
C ASP A 152 -7.49 18.71 8.99
N VAL A 153 -8.77 18.57 9.29
CA VAL A 153 -9.71 17.78 8.47
C VAL A 153 -10.00 18.39 7.10
N THR A 154 -9.69 19.69 6.93
CA THR A 154 -9.86 20.39 5.65
C THR A 154 -8.70 20.13 4.69
N ARG A 155 -7.57 19.65 5.22
CA ARG A 155 -6.34 19.32 4.49
C ARG A 155 -5.80 17.97 4.94
N PRO A 156 -6.41 16.84 4.50
CA PRO A 156 -5.95 15.51 4.89
C PRO A 156 -4.47 15.29 4.54
N VAL A 157 -3.72 14.74 5.50
CA VAL A 157 -2.34 14.30 5.25
C VAL A 157 -2.41 12.86 4.75
N MET A 158 -1.74 12.59 3.65
CA MET A 158 -1.55 11.23 3.14
C MET A 158 -0.22 10.70 3.63
N ASP A 159 -0.25 9.95 4.72
CA ASP A 159 0.87 9.17 5.20
C ASP A 159 0.75 7.69 4.75
N LEU A 160 1.68 6.86 5.17
CA LEU A 160 1.71 5.43 4.90
C LEU A 160 0.38 4.75 5.24
N PHE A 161 -0.16 5.04 6.41
CA PHE A 161 -1.31 4.34 6.97
C PHE A 161 -2.66 4.91 6.54
N ALA A 162 -2.70 6.18 6.17
CA ALA A 162 -3.86 6.72 5.45
C ALA A 162 -4.00 6.03 4.08
N CYS A 163 -2.89 5.86 3.35
CA CYS A 163 -2.88 5.14 2.08
C CYS A 163 -3.24 3.65 2.25
N GLU A 164 -2.70 2.97 3.26
CA GLU A 164 -3.08 1.57 3.58
C GLU A 164 -4.55 1.43 3.98
N THR A 165 -5.09 2.38 4.74
CA THR A 165 -6.52 2.38 5.09
C THR A 165 -7.38 2.51 3.84
N GLY A 166 -6.97 3.36 2.89
CA GLY A 166 -7.63 3.46 1.59
C GLY A 166 -7.63 2.14 0.83
N ALA A 167 -6.48 1.48 0.75
CA ALA A 167 -6.35 0.18 0.09
C ALA A 167 -7.15 -0.92 0.80
N LEU A 168 -7.19 -0.94 2.14
CA LEU A 168 -8.00 -1.86 2.94
C LEU A 168 -9.49 -1.73 2.59
N LEU A 169 -10.03 -0.50 2.64
CA LEU A 169 -11.46 -0.27 2.38
C LEU A 169 -11.84 -0.55 0.92
N ALA A 170 -10.95 -0.21 -0.04
CA ALA A 170 -11.15 -0.54 -1.45
C ALA A 170 -11.12 -2.05 -1.70
N CYS A 171 -10.21 -2.77 -1.04
CA CYS A 171 -10.12 -4.24 -1.12
C CYS A 171 -11.36 -4.90 -0.49
N ALA A 172 -11.84 -4.41 0.65
CA ALA A 172 -13.08 -4.87 1.28
C ALA A 172 -14.28 -4.66 0.35
N ALA A 173 -14.41 -3.46 -0.23
CA ALA A 173 -15.46 -3.14 -1.19
C ALA A 173 -15.41 -4.03 -2.43
N TYR A 174 -14.21 -4.35 -2.93
CA TYR A 174 -14.03 -5.26 -4.06
C TYR A 174 -14.46 -6.69 -3.72
N LEU A 175 -13.98 -7.21 -2.60
CA LEU A 175 -14.23 -8.60 -2.20
C LEU A 175 -15.70 -8.86 -1.86
N LEU A 176 -16.37 -7.92 -1.21
CA LEU A 176 -17.72 -8.06 -0.64
C LEU A 176 -18.75 -7.13 -1.33
N GLU A 177 -18.52 -6.76 -2.59
CA GLU A 177 -19.40 -5.83 -3.31
C GLU A 177 -20.84 -6.30 -3.35
N GLU A 178 -21.08 -7.57 -3.62
CA GLU A 178 -22.41 -8.16 -3.75
C GLU A 178 -23.11 -8.25 -2.40
N GLU A 179 -22.39 -8.67 -1.35
CA GLU A 179 -22.84 -8.76 0.02
C GLU A 179 -23.23 -7.39 0.58
N PHE A 180 -22.39 -6.38 0.33
CA PHE A 180 -22.69 -5.01 0.75
C PHE A 180 -23.92 -4.45 0.04
N ASN A 181 -24.03 -4.64 -1.27
CA ASN A 181 -25.21 -4.22 -2.02
C ASN A 181 -26.50 -4.93 -1.58
N ALA A 182 -26.40 -6.20 -1.16
CA ALA A 182 -27.53 -6.95 -0.63
C ALA A 182 -28.05 -6.36 0.70
N VAL A 183 -27.16 -5.82 1.54
CA VAL A 183 -27.55 -5.11 2.77
C VAL A 183 -28.01 -3.69 2.46
N SER A 184 -27.16 -2.89 1.82
CA SER A 184 -27.48 -1.53 1.42
C SER A 184 -26.44 -0.97 0.44
N PRO A 185 -26.85 -0.34 -0.67
CA PRO A 185 -25.90 0.34 -1.59
C PRO A 185 -25.18 1.53 -0.92
N PHE A 186 -25.70 2.06 0.19
CA PHE A 186 -25.07 3.16 0.92
C PHE A 186 -23.77 2.78 1.62
N ILE A 187 -23.47 1.50 1.78
CA ILE A 187 -22.18 1.03 2.31
C ILE A 187 -21.07 1.40 1.32
N LEU A 188 -21.23 1.04 0.05
CA LEU A 188 -20.27 1.40 -1.00
C LEU A 188 -20.19 2.92 -1.20
N THR A 189 -21.31 3.64 -1.09
CA THR A 189 -21.33 5.12 -1.15
C THR A 189 -20.53 5.73 0.00
N CYS A 190 -20.64 5.20 1.22
CA CYS A 190 -19.84 5.67 2.36
C CYS A 190 -18.34 5.46 2.15
N ILE A 191 -17.95 4.29 1.67
CA ILE A 191 -16.55 3.98 1.35
C ILE A 191 -16.07 4.92 0.24
N GLU A 192 -16.79 5.03 -0.87
CA GLU A 192 -16.45 5.89 -2.01
C GLU A 192 -16.21 7.34 -1.60
N ASP A 193 -17.10 7.94 -0.80
CA ASP A 193 -16.95 9.32 -0.33
C ASP A 193 -15.68 9.51 0.51
N ASN A 194 -15.40 8.56 1.43
CA ASN A 194 -14.19 8.61 2.25
C ASN A 194 -12.93 8.47 1.39
N LEU A 195 -12.88 7.51 0.46
CA LEU A 195 -11.72 7.30 -0.42
C LEU A 195 -11.49 8.51 -1.33
N LYS A 196 -12.56 9.09 -1.89
CA LYS A 196 -12.48 10.29 -2.70
C LYS A 196 -11.90 11.47 -1.91
N ARG A 197 -12.45 11.77 -0.73
CA ARG A 197 -12.04 12.94 0.07
C ARG A 197 -10.66 12.81 0.71
N ARG A 198 -10.29 11.60 1.14
CA ARG A 198 -9.08 11.37 1.95
C ARG A 198 -7.89 10.87 1.14
N ILE A 199 -8.11 10.27 -0.03
CA ILE A 199 -7.06 9.67 -0.85
C ILE A 199 -7.02 10.31 -2.25
N LEU A 200 -8.04 10.16 -3.09
CA LEU A 200 -7.92 10.54 -4.50
C LEU A 200 -7.79 12.05 -4.73
N LEU A 201 -8.64 12.85 -4.07
CA LEU A 201 -8.55 14.31 -4.21
C LEU A 201 -7.22 14.86 -3.65
N PRO A 202 -6.79 14.54 -2.42
CA PRO A 202 -5.50 14.99 -1.93
C PRO A 202 -4.32 14.51 -2.80
N TYR A 203 -4.36 13.27 -3.28
CA TYR A 203 -3.32 12.74 -4.16
C TYR A 203 -3.14 13.56 -5.44
N LEU A 204 -4.23 14.01 -6.04
CA LEU A 204 -4.19 14.75 -7.31
C LEU A 204 -4.03 16.25 -7.14
N THR A 205 -4.47 16.83 -6.00
CA THR A 205 -4.51 18.28 -5.82
C THR A 205 -3.39 18.82 -4.92
N ALA A 206 -2.74 17.96 -4.13
CA ALA A 206 -1.61 18.32 -3.29
C ALA A 206 -0.34 17.62 -3.74
N HIS A 207 0.81 18.18 -3.36
CA HIS A 207 2.10 17.54 -3.50
C HIS A 207 2.63 17.18 -2.12
N PHE A 208 2.68 15.88 -1.81
CA PHE A 208 3.31 15.39 -0.59
C PHE A 208 4.78 15.13 -0.87
N TRP A 209 5.65 15.40 0.12
CA TRP A 209 7.11 15.26 -0.03
C TRP A 209 7.52 13.88 -0.58
N TRP A 210 6.83 12.81 -0.19
CA TRP A 210 7.12 11.44 -0.63
C TRP A 210 6.79 11.16 -2.11
N MET A 211 6.09 12.06 -2.78
CA MET A 211 5.82 11.95 -4.23
C MET A 211 7.07 12.21 -5.09
N GLY A 212 8.06 12.86 -4.52
CA GLY A 212 9.30 13.22 -5.17
C GLY A 212 9.31 14.64 -5.70
N HIS A 213 10.44 15.32 -5.55
CA HIS A 213 10.68 16.67 -6.05
C HIS A 213 12.18 16.89 -6.26
N ASP A 214 12.58 17.34 -7.45
CA ASP A 214 13.96 17.66 -7.81
C ASP A 214 14.99 16.62 -7.32
N ASP A 215 16.01 17.04 -6.58
CA ASP A 215 17.07 16.20 -6.02
C ASP A 215 16.79 15.73 -4.57
N GLU A 216 15.60 15.95 -4.02
CA GLU A 216 15.27 15.52 -2.67
C GLU A 216 15.37 13.99 -2.56
N PRO A 217 16.13 13.45 -1.57
CA PRO A 217 16.23 12.00 -1.39
C PRO A 217 14.88 11.37 -1.03
N MET A 218 14.52 10.32 -1.76
CA MET A 218 13.32 9.53 -1.51
C MET A 218 13.62 8.33 -0.62
N CYS A 219 12.59 7.75 -0.03
CA CYS A 219 12.66 6.55 0.78
C CYS A 219 11.46 5.63 0.51
N ASN A 220 11.31 4.59 1.30
CA ASN A 220 10.22 3.61 1.21
C ASN A 220 8.81 4.23 1.15
N TRP A 221 8.58 5.39 1.78
CA TRP A 221 7.28 6.08 1.72
C TRP A 221 6.76 6.30 0.31
N THR A 222 7.65 6.62 -0.60
CA THR A 222 7.29 6.92 -1.99
C THR A 222 6.52 5.76 -2.63
N VAL A 223 7.09 4.58 -2.63
CA VAL A 223 6.45 3.41 -3.25
C VAL A 223 5.39 2.77 -2.38
N TRP A 224 5.52 2.86 -1.05
CA TRP A 224 4.50 2.35 -0.12
C TRP A 224 3.18 3.13 -0.28
N CYS A 225 3.22 4.46 -0.25
CA CYS A 225 2.04 5.28 -0.49
C CYS A 225 1.51 5.08 -1.93
N THR A 226 2.39 5.13 -2.94
CA THR A 226 2.01 4.99 -4.35
C THR A 226 1.29 3.68 -4.62
N GLN A 227 1.83 2.54 -4.15
CA GLN A 227 1.18 1.24 -4.29
C GLN A 227 -0.23 1.25 -3.70
N ASN A 228 -0.39 1.77 -2.48
CA ASN A 228 -1.69 1.76 -1.81
C ASN A 228 -2.71 2.73 -2.44
N VAL A 229 -2.26 3.84 -3.02
CA VAL A 229 -3.12 4.71 -3.84
C VAL A 229 -3.59 3.99 -5.10
N LEU A 230 -2.69 3.26 -5.77
CA LEU A 230 -3.05 2.44 -6.94
C LEU A 230 -4.05 1.35 -6.57
N LEU A 231 -3.83 0.62 -5.47
CA LEU A 231 -4.77 -0.38 -4.97
C LEU A 231 -6.14 0.26 -4.64
N THR A 232 -6.15 1.40 -3.97
CA THR A 232 -7.38 2.17 -3.69
C THR A 232 -8.13 2.50 -4.97
N THR A 233 -7.41 2.98 -5.98
CA THR A 233 -8.00 3.43 -7.25
C THR A 233 -8.61 2.29 -8.06
N PHE A 234 -7.89 1.17 -8.18
CA PHE A 234 -8.24 0.12 -9.13
C PHE A 234 -8.99 -1.08 -8.52
N LEU A 235 -9.04 -1.21 -7.18
CA LEU A 235 -9.87 -2.20 -6.52
C LEU A 235 -11.29 -1.70 -6.24
N MET A 236 -11.46 -0.40 -5.93
CA MET A 236 -12.78 0.13 -5.56
C MET A 236 -13.78 -0.03 -6.70
N PRO A 237 -14.95 -0.65 -6.45
CA PRO A 237 -16.07 -0.64 -7.41
C PRO A 237 -16.78 0.72 -7.38
N TRP A 238 -16.22 1.68 -8.11
CA TRP A 238 -16.72 3.05 -8.16
C TRP A 238 -18.14 3.13 -8.71
N SER A 239 -18.94 4.06 -8.20
CA SER A 239 -20.25 4.39 -8.77
C SER A 239 -20.12 4.77 -10.25
N VAL A 240 -21.23 4.65 -11.00
CA VAL A 240 -21.27 4.98 -12.42
C VAL A 240 -20.81 6.43 -12.67
N GLU A 241 -21.23 7.37 -11.82
CA GLU A 241 -20.81 8.77 -11.91
C GLU A 241 -19.30 8.91 -11.71
N MET A 242 -18.74 8.30 -10.67
CA MET A 242 -17.31 8.37 -10.39
C MET A 242 -16.49 7.65 -11.45
N SER A 243 -16.93 6.48 -11.92
CA SER A 243 -16.31 5.75 -13.02
C SER A 243 -16.24 6.56 -14.31
N SER A 244 -17.30 7.29 -14.62
CA SER A 244 -17.33 8.21 -15.77
C SER A 244 -16.32 9.34 -15.64
N ARG A 245 -16.17 9.93 -14.44
CA ARG A 245 -15.16 10.97 -14.17
C ARG A 245 -13.73 10.43 -14.29
N LEU A 246 -13.46 9.27 -13.71
CA LEU A 246 -12.15 8.62 -13.76
C LEU A 246 -11.72 8.27 -15.19
N SER A 247 -12.67 7.91 -16.06
CA SER A 247 -12.41 7.52 -17.44
C SER A 247 -12.36 8.69 -18.44
N SER A 248 -12.64 9.91 -17.99
CA SER A 248 -12.63 11.09 -18.86
C SER A 248 -11.23 11.39 -19.39
N PRO A 249 -11.09 11.74 -20.69
CA PRO A 249 -9.78 12.09 -21.25
C PRO A 249 -9.26 13.38 -20.60
N VAL A 250 -7.96 13.37 -20.28
CA VAL A 250 -7.26 14.48 -19.64
C VAL A 250 -7.39 15.77 -20.46
N ARG A 251 -7.94 16.83 -19.87
CA ARG A 251 -7.60 18.19 -20.28
C ARG A 251 -6.33 18.57 -19.53
N THR A 252 -5.29 18.80 -20.28
CA THR A 252 -3.91 19.06 -19.89
C THR A 252 -3.77 19.82 -18.56
N PHE A 253 -3.19 19.16 -17.56
CA PHE A 253 -2.67 19.82 -16.38
C PHE A 253 -1.19 20.14 -16.66
N CYS A 254 -0.91 21.36 -17.11
CA CYS A 254 0.44 21.91 -17.11
C CYS A 254 0.57 22.81 -15.88
N GLY A 255 1.44 22.47 -14.96
CA GLY A 255 1.91 23.39 -13.95
C GLY A 255 2.02 22.78 -12.55
N ASN A 256 3.10 23.14 -11.87
CA ASN A 256 3.31 22.88 -10.46
C ASN A 256 2.08 23.35 -9.65
N ALA A 257 1.29 22.41 -9.17
CA ALA A 257 0.13 22.73 -8.35
C ALA A 257 0.62 23.37 -7.04
N PRO A 258 0.05 24.50 -6.62
CA PRO A 258 0.40 25.10 -5.34
C PRO A 258 0.03 24.16 -4.19
N LEU A 259 0.78 24.24 -3.09
CA LEU A 259 0.60 23.49 -1.83
C LEU A 259 -0.79 23.66 -1.18
N PHE A 260 -1.69 24.43 -1.78
CA PHE A 260 -3.02 24.74 -1.26
C PHE A 260 -4.07 24.32 -2.26
N LEU A 261 -5.13 23.67 -1.75
CA LEU A 261 -6.34 23.39 -2.54
C LEU A 261 -6.90 24.70 -3.09
N PRO A 262 -7.21 24.79 -4.40
CA PRO A 262 -7.98 25.93 -4.90
C PRO A 262 -9.34 25.95 -4.21
N GLU A 263 -9.88 27.13 -3.93
CA GLU A 263 -11.18 27.33 -3.28
C GLU A 263 -12.36 26.70 -4.04
N ASN A 264 -12.17 26.27 -5.30
CA ASN A 264 -13.13 25.55 -6.13
C ASN A 264 -12.61 24.17 -6.51
N THR A 265 -12.85 23.16 -5.68
CA THR A 265 -12.55 21.74 -5.99
C THR A 265 -13.44 21.13 -7.07
N SER A 266 -14.44 21.88 -7.58
CA SER A 266 -15.37 21.41 -8.63
C SER A 266 -14.69 21.13 -9.98
N ASP A 267 -13.54 21.75 -10.25
CA ASP A 267 -12.85 21.67 -11.55
C ASP A 267 -11.66 20.71 -11.55
N THR A 268 -11.38 20.03 -10.43
CA THR A 268 -10.31 19.04 -10.37
C THR A 268 -10.73 17.77 -11.09
N VAL A 269 -10.14 17.53 -12.25
CA VAL A 269 -10.42 16.32 -13.02
C VAL A 269 -9.67 15.14 -12.40
N VAL A 270 -10.38 14.33 -11.65
CA VAL A 270 -9.86 13.04 -11.13
C VAL A 270 -9.93 12.03 -12.28
N THR A 271 -8.78 11.67 -12.86
CA THR A 271 -8.72 10.70 -13.95
C THR A 271 -7.74 9.59 -13.68
N LEU A 272 -8.00 8.40 -14.22
CA LEU A 272 -7.07 7.27 -14.16
C LEU A 272 -5.73 7.60 -14.83
N GLN A 273 -5.75 8.39 -15.90
CA GLN A 273 -4.54 8.82 -16.58
C GLN A 273 -3.66 9.73 -15.70
N ALA A 274 -4.27 10.67 -14.97
CA ALA A 274 -3.53 11.53 -14.04
C ALA A 274 -2.92 10.74 -12.89
N ILE A 275 -3.66 9.75 -12.37
CA ILE A 275 -3.17 8.84 -11.33
C ILE A 275 -2.02 7.98 -11.87
N LEU A 276 -2.15 7.41 -13.08
CA LEU A 276 -1.10 6.63 -13.74
C LEU A 276 0.21 7.42 -13.87
N HIS A 277 0.13 8.63 -14.42
CA HIS A 277 1.30 9.49 -14.62
C HIS A 277 1.97 9.84 -13.30
N LYS A 278 1.20 10.27 -12.31
CA LYS A 278 1.73 10.65 -11.00
C LYS A 278 2.37 9.48 -10.25
N ALA A 279 1.77 8.30 -10.34
CA ALA A 279 2.33 7.08 -9.75
C ALA A 279 3.63 6.66 -10.45
N ALA A 280 3.65 6.72 -11.78
CA ALA A 280 4.84 6.41 -12.58
C ALA A 280 5.99 7.38 -12.25
N GLU A 281 5.72 8.68 -12.20
CA GLU A 281 6.71 9.69 -11.83
C GLU A 281 7.27 9.45 -10.41
N SER A 282 6.43 9.13 -9.44
CA SER A 282 6.87 8.80 -8.07
C SER A 282 7.77 7.55 -8.05
N CYS A 283 7.48 6.53 -8.87
CA CYS A 283 8.36 5.36 -8.99
C CYS A 283 9.75 5.74 -9.54
N ASP A 284 9.83 6.64 -10.53
CA ASP A 284 11.10 7.11 -11.05
C ASP A 284 11.88 7.92 -9.99
N TYR A 285 11.23 8.77 -9.20
CA TYR A 285 11.86 9.47 -8.09
C TYR A 285 12.40 8.51 -7.03
N PHE A 286 11.66 7.47 -6.69
CA PHE A 286 12.13 6.44 -5.77
C PHE A 286 13.38 5.73 -6.30
N LEU A 287 13.36 5.34 -7.57
CA LEU A 287 14.46 4.62 -8.21
C LEU A 287 15.70 5.49 -8.46
N LYS A 288 15.55 6.82 -8.49
CA LYS A 288 16.66 7.75 -8.61
C LYS A 288 17.73 7.50 -7.53
N ASP A 289 17.29 7.24 -6.29
CA ASP A 289 18.18 7.08 -5.15
C ASP A 289 18.61 5.63 -4.90
N TYR A 290 17.99 4.67 -5.59
CA TYR A 290 18.42 3.27 -5.54
C TYR A 290 19.67 3.01 -6.38
N GLY A 291 20.63 2.26 -5.83
CA GLY A 291 21.78 1.76 -6.60
C GLY A 291 21.38 0.74 -7.67
N ASN A 292 22.22 0.60 -8.71
CA ASN A 292 22.01 -0.43 -9.73
C ASN A 292 22.19 -1.85 -9.20
N ASP A 293 22.83 -2.00 -8.04
CA ASP A 293 22.97 -3.27 -7.30
C ASP A 293 21.67 -3.69 -6.59
N GLY A 294 20.68 -2.80 -6.50
CA GLY A 294 19.38 -3.05 -5.89
C GLY A 294 19.40 -3.05 -4.36
N CYS A 295 20.48 -2.57 -3.73
CA CYS A 295 20.59 -2.54 -2.27
C CYS A 295 19.55 -1.60 -1.65
N CYS A 296 18.77 -2.13 -0.70
CA CYS A 296 17.91 -1.31 0.15
C CYS A 296 18.75 -0.66 1.25
N GLU A 297 18.90 0.66 1.23
CA GLU A 297 19.73 1.39 2.19
C GLU A 297 19.27 1.27 3.65
N GLU A 298 17.97 1.05 3.86
CA GLU A 298 17.35 0.84 5.17
C GLU A 298 17.47 -0.62 5.67
N GLY A 299 18.01 -1.53 4.87
CA GLY A 299 18.21 -2.93 5.23
C GLY A 299 17.06 -3.88 4.90
N ALA A 300 17.24 -5.17 5.25
CA ALA A 300 16.33 -6.25 4.87
C ALA A 300 14.89 -6.08 5.38
N GLN A 301 14.72 -5.53 6.58
CA GLN A 301 13.39 -5.32 7.17
C GLN A 301 12.57 -4.33 6.35
N TYR A 302 13.17 -3.21 5.97
CA TYR A 302 12.51 -2.16 5.18
C TYR A 302 12.45 -2.45 3.68
N TYR A 303 13.20 -3.43 3.18
CA TYR A 303 13.03 -3.96 1.81
C TYR A 303 11.56 -4.31 1.52
N ARG A 304 10.83 -4.85 2.52
CA ARG A 304 9.42 -5.21 2.39
C ARG A 304 8.48 -4.01 2.25
N HIS A 305 8.92 -2.84 2.69
CA HIS A 305 8.23 -1.57 2.53
C HIS A 305 8.73 -0.76 1.32
N ALA A 306 9.88 -1.14 0.76
CA ALA A 306 10.56 -0.48 -0.36
C ALA A 306 10.43 -1.31 -1.64
N GLY A 307 11.33 -2.27 -1.86
CA GLY A 307 11.37 -3.09 -3.09
C GLY A 307 10.09 -3.86 -3.36
N LEU A 308 9.45 -4.44 -2.33
CA LEU A 308 8.19 -5.16 -2.51
C LEU A 308 6.99 -4.23 -2.73
N CYS A 309 7.01 -2.99 -2.25
CA CYS A 309 5.99 -2.01 -2.59
C CYS A 309 6.16 -1.48 -4.01
N LEU A 310 7.40 -1.31 -4.48
CA LEU A 310 7.67 -1.05 -5.90
C LEU A 310 7.08 -2.15 -6.78
N TYR A 311 7.35 -3.41 -6.44
CA TYR A 311 6.76 -4.56 -7.16
C TYR A 311 5.22 -4.50 -7.17
N GLY A 312 4.60 -4.20 -6.04
CA GLY A 312 3.15 -4.05 -5.95
C GLY A 312 2.61 -2.94 -6.85
N ALA A 313 3.25 -1.77 -6.86
CA ALA A 313 2.90 -0.67 -7.76
C ALA A 313 3.04 -1.08 -9.23
N MET A 314 4.18 -1.70 -9.60
CA MET A 314 4.44 -2.22 -10.94
C MET A 314 3.37 -3.22 -11.39
N THR A 315 2.95 -4.12 -10.50
CA THR A 315 1.93 -5.13 -10.81
C THR A 315 0.59 -4.49 -11.15
N VAL A 316 0.16 -3.50 -10.37
CA VAL A 316 -1.09 -2.78 -10.67
C VAL A 316 -0.97 -2.02 -11.98
N LEU A 317 0.09 -1.21 -12.14
CA LEU A 317 0.34 -0.44 -13.38
C LEU A 317 0.33 -1.34 -14.61
N ASN A 318 1.05 -2.46 -14.57
CA ASN A 318 1.14 -3.40 -15.68
C ASN A 318 -0.21 -4.04 -16.00
N THR A 319 -0.94 -4.50 -14.99
CA THR A 319 -2.23 -5.18 -15.17
C THR A 319 -3.27 -4.24 -15.76
N VAL A 320 -3.41 -3.03 -15.21
CA VAL A 320 -4.44 -2.09 -15.65
C VAL A 320 -4.18 -1.47 -17.02
N THR A 321 -2.95 -1.58 -17.52
CA THR A 321 -2.53 -1.10 -18.85
C THR A 321 -2.28 -2.24 -19.85
N ASP A 322 -2.81 -3.43 -19.56
CA ASP A 322 -2.71 -4.61 -20.44
C ASP A 322 -1.26 -4.96 -20.83
N GLY A 323 -0.36 -4.99 -19.84
CA GLY A 323 1.03 -5.37 -20.02
C GLY A 323 1.96 -4.25 -20.52
N HIS A 324 1.50 -3.00 -20.58
CA HIS A 324 2.31 -1.89 -21.11
C HIS A 324 3.60 -1.63 -20.35
N PHE A 325 3.64 -1.98 -19.05
CA PHE A 325 4.82 -1.87 -18.19
C PHE A 325 5.68 -3.15 -18.10
N ASP A 326 5.37 -4.21 -18.87
CA ASP A 326 6.03 -5.52 -18.78
C ASP A 326 7.56 -5.45 -18.94
N THR A 327 8.05 -4.57 -19.81
CA THR A 327 9.48 -4.42 -20.05
C THR A 327 10.27 -3.96 -18.83
N LEU A 328 9.63 -3.25 -17.88
CA LEU A 328 10.29 -2.75 -16.68
C LEU A 328 10.64 -3.87 -15.70
N PHE A 329 9.90 -4.99 -15.69
CA PHE A 329 10.26 -6.17 -14.89
C PHE A 329 11.57 -6.83 -15.35
N ARG A 330 12.00 -6.57 -16.59
CA ARG A 330 13.25 -7.09 -17.18
C ARG A 330 14.43 -6.17 -17.00
N TRP A 331 14.21 -4.97 -16.47
CA TRP A 331 15.28 -4.02 -16.18
C TRP A 331 16.19 -4.57 -15.08
N ASP A 332 17.51 -4.61 -15.31
CA ASP A 332 18.48 -5.21 -14.38
C ASP A 332 18.42 -4.59 -12.98
N LYS A 333 18.21 -3.28 -12.89
CA LYS A 333 18.02 -2.61 -11.61
C LYS A 333 16.83 -3.19 -10.82
N VAL A 334 15.68 -3.42 -11.47
CA VAL A 334 14.49 -4.01 -10.86
C VAL A 334 14.75 -5.46 -10.45
N LYS A 335 15.45 -6.25 -11.27
CA LYS A 335 15.87 -7.61 -10.93
C LYS A 335 16.80 -7.63 -9.72
N ASN A 336 17.75 -6.70 -9.67
CA ASN A 336 18.66 -6.60 -8.53
C ASN A 336 17.94 -6.20 -7.25
N ILE A 337 16.96 -5.28 -7.33
CA ILE A 337 16.08 -4.96 -6.21
C ILE A 337 15.32 -6.21 -5.74
N ALA A 338 14.76 -7.00 -6.66
CA ALA A 338 14.05 -8.24 -6.32
C ALA A 338 14.94 -9.23 -5.57
N SER A 339 16.17 -9.46 -6.06
CA SER A 339 17.11 -10.44 -5.48
C SER A 339 17.87 -9.93 -4.25
N TYR A 340 17.73 -8.66 -3.89
CA TYR A 340 18.45 -8.07 -2.74
C TYR A 340 18.30 -8.89 -1.47
N ILE A 341 17.09 -9.37 -1.17
CA ILE A 341 16.81 -10.15 0.05
C ILE A 341 17.63 -11.44 0.15
N LEU A 342 17.94 -12.08 -0.99
CA LEU A 342 18.81 -13.24 -1.05
C LEU A 342 20.23 -12.91 -0.65
N ASN A 343 20.74 -11.76 -1.08
CA ASN A 343 22.13 -11.35 -0.88
C ASN A 343 22.42 -10.94 0.56
N VAL A 344 21.41 -10.55 1.33
CA VAL A 344 21.53 -10.11 2.73
C VAL A 344 21.01 -11.15 3.73
N HIS A 345 20.48 -12.28 3.26
CA HIS A 345 20.07 -13.38 4.10
C HIS A 345 21.30 -14.14 4.64
N VAL A 346 21.30 -14.42 5.94
CA VAL A 346 22.38 -15.17 6.60
C VAL A 346 21.94 -16.61 6.88
N ASN A 347 20.88 -16.77 7.66
CA ASN A 347 20.32 -18.09 7.99
C ASN A 347 18.98 -17.92 8.73
N ASP A 348 18.01 -18.79 8.50
CA ASP A 348 16.69 -18.78 9.15
C ASP A 348 16.04 -17.38 9.05
N LYS A 349 15.77 -16.70 10.16
CA LYS A 349 15.21 -15.33 10.20
C LYS A 349 16.29 -14.25 10.28
N TYR A 350 17.57 -14.61 10.21
CA TYR A 350 18.67 -13.69 10.39
C TYR A 350 19.15 -13.11 9.08
N TYR A 351 19.33 -11.80 9.08
CA TYR A 351 19.81 -11.02 7.95
C TYR A 351 20.95 -10.10 8.37
N PHE A 352 21.74 -9.61 7.43
CA PHE A 352 22.69 -8.54 7.72
C PHE A 352 21.96 -7.34 8.32
N ASN A 353 22.32 -6.98 9.55
CA ASN A 353 21.69 -5.89 10.29
C ASN A 353 22.51 -4.60 10.17
N PHE A 354 22.11 -3.76 9.26
CA PHE A 354 22.60 -2.39 9.15
C PHE A 354 21.40 -1.44 9.00
N ALA A 355 21.65 -0.13 9.17
CA ALA A 355 20.63 0.90 9.18
C ALA A 355 19.46 0.54 10.13
N ASP A 356 18.22 0.56 9.68
CA ASP A 356 17.04 0.30 10.51
C ASP A 356 16.63 -1.19 10.54
N CYS A 357 17.53 -2.09 10.18
CA CYS A 357 17.27 -3.52 10.17
C CYS A 357 17.65 -4.21 11.47
N SER A 358 16.69 -4.88 12.10
CA SER A 358 16.99 -5.86 13.17
C SER A 358 17.74 -7.08 12.60
N PRO A 359 18.59 -7.76 13.39
CA PRO A 359 19.19 -9.04 12.99
C PRO A 359 18.13 -10.09 12.61
N ILE A 360 16.94 -10.02 13.23
CA ILE A 360 15.80 -10.87 12.93
C ILE A 360 14.79 -10.03 12.16
N ALA A 361 14.73 -10.22 10.85
CA ALA A 361 13.85 -9.46 9.97
C ALA A 361 12.63 -10.26 9.44
N GLY A 362 12.32 -11.38 10.08
CA GLY A 362 11.19 -12.23 9.69
C GLY A 362 11.52 -13.18 8.54
N ARG A 363 10.49 -13.75 7.89
CA ARG A 363 10.62 -14.69 6.80
C ARG A 363 10.12 -14.10 5.49
N ALA A 364 10.69 -14.56 4.39
CA ALA A 364 10.14 -14.31 3.07
C ALA A 364 8.81 -15.07 2.88
N GLY A 365 7.98 -14.58 1.96
CA GLY A 365 6.68 -15.17 1.69
C GLY A 365 6.17 -14.86 0.29
N VAL A 366 4.85 -14.67 0.18
CA VAL A 366 4.15 -14.53 -1.09
C VAL A 366 4.69 -13.39 -1.96
N ARG A 367 5.04 -12.25 -1.37
CA ARG A 367 5.43 -11.07 -2.14
C ARG A 367 6.79 -11.24 -2.80
N GLU A 368 7.77 -11.77 -2.08
CA GLU A 368 9.08 -12.15 -2.62
C GLU A 368 8.94 -13.22 -3.71
N TYR A 369 8.09 -14.24 -3.48
CA TYR A 369 7.80 -15.28 -4.46
C TYR A 369 7.25 -14.70 -5.77
N LEU A 370 6.23 -13.85 -5.67
CA LEU A 370 5.60 -13.22 -6.84
C LEU A 370 6.55 -12.25 -7.55
N PHE A 371 7.41 -11.53 -6.83
CA PHE A 371 8.41 -10.68 -7.45
C PHE A 371 9.44 -11.51 -8.22
N GLY A 372 9.86 -12.65 -7.66
CA GLY A 372 10.72 -13.61 -8.36
C GLY A 372 10.08 -14.10 -9.66
N LYS A 373 8.81 -14.49 -9.63
CA LYS A 373 8.04 -14.89 -10.84
C LYS A 373 8.00 -13.78 -11.89
N ALA A 374 7.67 -12.56 -11.48
CA ALA A 374 7.54 -11.43 -12.40
C ALA A 374 8.88 -11.03 -13.06
N THR A 375 10.00 -11.20 -12.36
CA THR A 375 11.33 -10.85 -12.85
C THR A 375 12.09 -12.03 -13.44
N GLY A 376 11.51 -13.25 -13.41
CA GLY A 376 12.11 -14.48 -13.92
C GLY A 376 13.28 -15.00 -13.08
N GLN A 377 13.23 -14.80 -11.74
CA GLN A 377 14.28 -15.21 -10.81
C GLN A 377 13.85 -16.43 -9.99
N GLU A 378 14.15 -17.63 -10.50
CA GLU A 378 13.80 -18.91 -9.87
C GLU A 378 14.40 -19.05 -8.46
N ASP A 379 15.62 -18.60 -8.24
CA ASP A 379 16.28 -18.67 -6.93
C ASP A 379 15.50 -17.89 -5.86
N LEU A 380 14.93 -16.74 -6.23
CA LEU A 380 14.10 -15.95 -5.30
C LEU A 380 12.78 -16.68 -5.01
N CYS A 381 12.17 -17.29 -6.02
CA CYS A 381 10.95 -18.09 -5.84
C CYS A 381 11.20 -19.28 -4.88
N LEU A 382 12.28 -20.03 -5.10
CA LEU A 382 12.68 -21.16 -4.27
C LEU A 382 13.00 -20.74 -2.84
N PHE A 383 13.70 -19.63 -2.67
CA PHE A 383 14.00 -19.06 -1.35
C PHE A 383 12.72 -18.71 -0.60
N ALA A 384 11.83 -17.96 -1.24
CA ALA A 384 10.58 -17.52 -0.62
C ALA A 384 9.67 -18.71 -0.24
N ALA A 385 9.54 -19.72 -1.11
CA ALA A 385 8.76 -20.91 -0.83
C ALA A 385 9.35 -21.72 0.35
N LYS A 386 10.67 -21.97 0.35
CA LYS A 386 11.34 -22.69 1.44
C LYS A 386 11.23 -21.96 2.78
N ASP A 387 11.38 -20.62 2.77
CA ASP A 387 11.30 -19.83 3.98
C ASP A 387 9.87 -19.75 4.52
N PHE A 388 8.87 -19.67 3.64
CA PHE A 388 7.45 -19.76 3.99
C PHE A 388 7.12 -21.12 4.63
N GLN A 389 7.57 -22.24 4.02
CA GLN A 389 7.38 -23.59 4.55
C GLN A 389 8.04 -23.79 5.90
N ALA A 390 9.24 -23.23 6.11
CA ALA A 390 9.94 -23.27 7.40
C ALA A 390 9.16 -22.56 8.52
N GLY A 391 8.23 -21.67 8.19
CA GLY A 391 7.29 -21.04 9.11
C GLY A 391 6.19 -21.94 9.64
N GLN A 392 6.12 -23.23 9.21
CA GLN A 392 5.20 -24.26 9.71
C GLN A 392 3.72 -23.84 9.77
N GLY A 393 3.24 -23.18 8.71
CA GLY A 393 1.84 -22.78 8.58
C GLY A 393 1.50 -21.42 9.20
N GLN A 394 2.49 -20.62 9.57
CA GLN A 394 2.30 -19.20 9.81
C GLN A 394 1.94 -18.54 8.47
N LEU A 395 0.69 -18.06 8.35
CA LEU A 395 0.18 -17.50 7.10
C LEU A 395 0.88 -16.20 6.72
N PHE A 396 1.17 -15.37 7.72
CA PHE A 396 1.78 -14.07 7.53
C PHE A 396 3.18 -14.10 8.14
N THR A 397 4.17 -14.03 7.28
CA THR A 397 5.58 -14.27 7.61
C THR A 397 6.27 -13.06 8.23
N ASP A 398 5.66 -11.91 8.13
CA ASP A 398 6.11 -10.65 8.73
C ASP A 398 4.91 -9.74 9.07
N GLU A 399 5.18 -8.66 9.81
CA GLU A 399 4.17 -7.71 10.25
C GLU A 399 3.47 -7.00 9.08
N VAL A 400 4.20 -6.72 8.00
CA VAL A 400 3.67 -6.05 6.80
C VAL A 400 2.61 -6.90 6.14
N ASN A 401 2.90 -8.17 5.91
CA ASN A 401 1.95 -9.12 5.32
C ASN A 401 0.74 -9.33 6.23
N GLY A 402 0.95 -9.30 7.55
CA GLY A 402 -0.13 -9.45 8.53
C GLY A 402 -1.07 -8.25 8.63
N GLY A 403 -0.58 -7.04 8.39
CA GLY A 403 -1.34 -5.79 8.51
C GLY A 403 -2.21 -5.47 7.29
N ASN A 404 -1.84 -5.89 6.11
CA ASN A 404 -2.45 -5.48 4.84
C ASN A 404 -3.37 -6.56 4.25
N LEU A 405 -4.66 -6.25 4.07
CA LEU A 405 -5.65 -7.20 3.55
C LEU A 405 -5.28 -7.72 2.16
N PHE A 406 -4.76 -6.86 1.28
CA PHE A 406 -4.37 -7.27 -0.07
C PHE A 406 -3.27 -8.34 -0.03
N TYR A 407 -2.24 -8.16 0.80
CA TYR A 407 -1.17 -9.16 0.96
C TYR A 407 -1.65 -10.45 1.62
N ARG A 408 -2.59 -10.34 2.56
CA ARG A 408 -3.24 -11.51 3.15
C ARG A 408 -3.96 -12.34 2.08
N MET A 409 -4.72 -11.70 1.19
CA MET A 409 -5.41 -12.38 0.10
C MET A 409 -4.43 -12.96 -0.93
N GLN A 410 -3.32 -12.29 -1.22
CA GLN A 410 -2.25 -12.87 -2.03
C GLN A 410 -1.72 -14.17 -1.41
N THR A 411 -1.47 -14.19 -0.10
CA THR A 411 -1.03 -15.40 0.61
C THR A 411 -2.06 -16.52 0.49
N VAL A 412 -3.35 -16.22 0.65
CA VAL A 412 -4.42 -17.23 0.55
C VAL A 412 -4.44 -17.88 -0.83
N PHE A 413 -4.42 -17.11 -1.91
CA PHE A 413 -4.54 -17.65 -3.27
C PHE A 413 -3.24 -18.18 -3.88
N HIS A 414 -2.09 -17.94 -3.24
CA HIS A 414 -0.81 -18.53 -3.62
C HIS A 414 -0.26 -19.53 -2.58
N TYR A 415 -1.11 -19.89 -1.59
CA TYR A 415 -0.69 -20.78 -0.51
C TYR A 415 -0.17 -22.14 -1.00
N GLU A 416 -0.89 -22.78 -1.91
CA GLU A 416 -0.47 -24.08 -2.45
C GLU A 416 0.82 -23.99 -3.26
N GLU A 417 1.00 -22.92 -4.04
CA GLU A 417 2.25 -22.68 -4.79
C GLU A 417 3.45 -22.51 -3.84
N LEU A 418 3.24 -21.86 -2.68
CA LEU A 418 4.28 -21.69 -1.68
C LEU A 418 4.59 -22.96 -0.88
N MET A 419 3.65 -23.89 -0.81
CA MET A 419 3.77 -25.15 -0.06
C MET A 419 4.26 -26.34 -0.90
N GLN A 420 4.30 -26.21 -2.23
CA GLN A 420 4.83 -27.21 -3.17
C GLN A 420 6.34 -27.05 -3.36
#